data_ab4aeb83d91bd57739fcad4123cfd71d
#
_entry.id   ab4aeb83d91bd57739fcad4123cfd71d
#
_cell.length_a   1.000
_cell.length_b   1.000
_cell.length_c   1.000
_cell.angle_alpha   90.00
_cell.angle_beta   90.00
_cell.angle_gamma   90.00
#
_symmetry.space_group_name_H-M   'P 1'
#
loop_
_entity.id
_entity.type
_entity.pdbx_description
1 polymer ?
#
loop_
_entity_poly.entity_id
_entity_poly.type
_entity_poly.pdbx_seq_one_letter_code
_entity_poly.pdbx_strand_id
1 'polypeptide(L)'
;VVVLFRHAERCDRSTNQCLSDKTGITVKGTLDARELGNAFSADIPDFNLYSSNTVRTIQSATWFSAGKKLTVDKRFLQCGNEIYSAIKDLQRKAPDKNIVIFTHNHCLTYIAKDKRDATFKPDYLDGLVMHVEKGKVYLDGEFVNH
;
A
#
# COMPACT_ATOMS: atom_id res chain seq x y z
N VAL A 1 12.11 4.75 4.29
CA VAL A 1 10.68 5.00 4.57
C VAL A 1 9.86 3.74 4.32
N VAL A 2 8.70 3.69 4.94
CA VAL A 2 7.69 2.66 4.71
C VAL A 2 6.43 3.36 4.22
N VAL A 3 5.94 2.99 3.04
CA VAL A 3 4.73 3.59 2.48
C VAL A 3 3.67 2.51 2.34
N LEU A 4 2.51 2.74 2.95
CA LEU A 4 1.36 1.87 2.79
C LEU A 4 0.35 2.55 1.88
N PHE A 5 -0.02 1.86 0.80
CA PHE A 5 -1.04 2.34 -0.14
C PHE A 5 -2.33 1.52 -0.02
N ARG A 6 -3.46 2.19 -0.18
CA ARG A 6 -4.72 1.52 -0.46
C ARG A 6 -4.69 1.02 -1.89
N HIS A 7 -5.26 -0.17 -2.13
CA HIS A 7 -5.36 -0.72 -3.49
C HIS A 7 -6.08 0.25 -4.45
N ALA A 8 -5.93 0.01 -5.74
CA ALA A 8 -6.58 0.77 -6.80
C ALA A 8 -8.10 0.50 -6.84
N GLU A 9 -8.80 1.16 -7.77
CA GLU A 9 -10.25 1.10 -7.89
C GLU A 9 -10.76 -0.34 -7.97
N ARG A 10 -11.66 -0.70 -7.04
CA ARG A 10 -12.29 -2.02 -7.00
C ARG A 10 -13.31 -2.18 -8.12
N CYS A 11 -13.29 -3.35 -8.76
CA CYS A 11 -14.25 -3.62 -9.82
C CYS A 11 -15.69 -3.75 -9.32
N ASP A 12 -15.88 -4.38 -8.16
CA ASP A 12 -17.21 -4.64 -7.60
C ASP A 12 -17.91 -3.40 -7.04
N ARG A 13 -17.24 -2.25 -7.01
CA ARG A 13 -17.80 -0.97 -6.54
C ARG A 13 -17.72 0.11 -7.60
N SER A 14 -17.59 -0.28 -8.86
CA SER A 14 -17.44 0.64 -9.97
C SER A 14 -18.23 0.14 -11.17
N THR A 15 -18.60 1.07 -12.06
CA THR A 15 -19.18 0.73 -13.36
C THR A 15 -18.09 0.64 -14.44
N ASN A 16 -16.85 0.94 -14.11
CA ASN A 16 -15.74 0.83 -15.04
C ASN A 16 -15.41 -0.63 -15.33
N GLN A 17 -14.78 -0.87 -16.47
CA GLN A 17 -14.44 -2.22 -16.91
C GLN A 17 -13.50 -2.91 -15.93
N CYS A 18 -13.80 -4.15 -15.56
CA CYS A 18 -12.92 -4.98 -14.74
C CYS A 18 -11.69 -5.41 -15.53
N LEU A 19 -10.54 -5.48 -14.86
CA LEU A 19 -9.34 -6.08 -15.44
C LEU A 19 -9.52 -7.59 -15.62
N SER A 20 -10.02 -8.27 -14.59
CA SER A 20 -10.29 -9.70 -14.62
C SER A 20 -11.68 -9.98 -14.07
N ASP A 21 -11.81 -10.23 -12.76
CA ASP A 21 -13.10 -10.49 -12.13
C ASP A 21 -13.47 -9.40 -11.12
N LYS A 22 -14.64 -9.57 -10.51
CA LYS A 22 -15.20 -8.56 -9.59
C LYS A 22 -14.39 -8.37 -8.31
N THR A 23 -13.55 -9.35 -7.95
CA THR A 23 -12.76 -9.27 -6.73
C THR A 23 -11.48 -8.47 -6.91
N GLY A 24 -11.14 -8.15 -8.14
CA GLY A 24 -9.95 -7.38 -8.49
C GLY A 24 -10.22 -5.90 -8.71
N ILE A 25 -9.34 -5.29 -9.48
CA ILE A 25 -9.40 -3.87 -9.81
C ILE A 25 -9.91 -3.65 -11.23
N THR A 26 -10.23 -2.41 -11.55
CA THR A 26 -10.66 -2.01 -12.90
C THR A 26 -9.44 -1.78 -13.81
N VAL A 27 -9.70 -1.72 -15.13
CA VAL A 27 -8.68 -1.31 -16.10
C VAL A 27 -8.19 0.11 -15.78
N LYS A 28 -9.10 1.02 -15.41
CA LYS A 28 -8.72 2.35 -14.95
C LYS A 28 -7.77 2.28 -13.75
N GLY A 29 -8.06 1.40 -12.81
CA GLY A 29 -7.20 1.19 -11.64
C GLY A 29 -5.80 0.73 -12.00
N THR A 30 -5.64 -0.11 -13.03
CA THR A 30 -4.31 -0.54 -13.48
C THR A 30 -3.50 0.63 -14.01
N LEU A 31 -4.12 1.48 -14.80
CA LEU A 31 -3.45 2.65 -15.38
C LEU A 31 -3.04 3.64 -14.29
N ASP A 32 -3.91 3.87 -13.32
CA ASP A 32 -3.62 4.76 -12.20
C ASP A 32 -2.47 4.20 -11.34
N ALA A 33 -2.48 2.89 -11.08
CA ALA A 33 -1.42 2.24 -10.30
C ALA A 33 -0.08 2.31 -11.03
N ARG A 34 -0.08 2.07 -12.33
CA ARG A 34 1.15 2.14 -13.13
C ARG A 34 1.72 3.55 -13.16
N GLU A 35 0.86 4.55 -13.34
CA GLU A 35 1.28 5.95 -13.34
C GLU A 35 1.91 6.32 -11.99
N LEU A 36 1.25 5.94 -10.89
CA LEU A 36 1.79 6.16 -9.54
C LEU A 36 3.13 5.47 -9.35
N GLY A 37 3.25 4.22 -9.80
CA GLY A 37 4.48 3.44 -9.66
C GLY A 37 5.63 4.05 -10.43
N ASN A 38 5.38 4.55 -11.63
CA ASN A 38 6.40 5.21 -12.44
C ASN A 38 6.87 6.51 -11.76
N ALA A 39 5.93 7.31 -11.26
CA ALA A 39 6.27 8.55 -10.57
C ALA A 39 7.03 8.28 -9.27
N PHE A 40 6.55 7.30 -8.49
CA PHE A 40 7.20 6.91 -7.24
C PHE A 40 8.62 6.40 -7.47
N SER A 41 8.81 5.54 -8.47
CA SER A 41 10.12 4.96 -8.78
C SER A 41 11.12 5.98 -9.30
N ALA A 42 10.65 7.07 -9.89
CA ALA A 42 11.53 8.16 -10.31
C ALA A 42 12.18 8.86 -9.11
N ASP A 43 11.41 9.01 -8.01
CA ASP A 43 11.89 9.67 -6.80
C ASP A 43 12.54 8.69 -5.82
N ILE A 44 12.01 7.47 -5.72
CA ILE A 44 12.49 6.43 -4.80
C ILE A 44 12.70 5.16 -5.62
N PRO A 45 13.87 5.03 -6.29
CA PRO A 45 14.10 3.92 -7.22
C PRO A 45 14.37 2.58 -6.54
N ASP A 46 14.73 2.57 -5.27
CA ASP A 46 15.12 1.35 -4.56
C ASP A 46 14.17 1.09 -3.39
N PHE A 47 13.26 0.14 -3.59
CA PHE A 47 12.33 -0.28 -2.56
C PHE A 47 11.97 -1.76 -2.71
N ASN A 48 11.60 -2.39 -1.61
CA ASN A 48 11.00 -3.72 -1.60
C ASN A 48 9.48 -3.55 -1.65
N LEU A 49 8.82 -4.39 -2.45
CA LEU A 49 7.39 -4.28 -2.73
C LEU A 49 6.62 -5.47 -2.16
N TYR A 50 5.56 -5.15 -1.43
CA TYR A 50 4.70 -6.15 -0.76
C TYR A 50 3.22 -5.85 -1.04
N SER A 51 2.40 -6.88 -0.92
CA SER A 51 0.94 -6.72 -0.90
C SER A 51 0.32 -7.72 0.06
N SER A 52 -0.88 -7.41 0.54
CA SER A 52 -1.72 -8.43 1.17
C SER A 52 -2.13 -9.48 0.13
N ASN A 53 -2.80 -10.53 0.58
CA ASN A 53 -3.11 -11.69 -0.25
C ASN A 53 -4.49 -11.64 -0.91
N THR A 54 -4.99 -10.48 -1.27
CA THR A 54 -6.23 -10.34 -2.04
C THR A 54 -5.92 -10.08 -3.51
N VAL A 55 -6.86 -10.41 -4.39
CA VAL A 55 -6.70 -10.15 -5.82
C VAL A 55 -6.46 -8.65 -6.08
N ARG A 56 -7.25 -7.78 -5.46
CA ARG A 56 -7.15 -6.34 -5.70
C ARG A 56 -5.83 -5.73 -5.22
N THR A 57 -5.26 -6.19 -4.12
CA THR A 57 -3.96 -5.69 -3.67
C THR A 57 -2.81 -6.24 -4.49
N ILE A 58 -2.88 -7.52 -4.86
CA ILE A 58 -1.87 -8.14 -5.72
C ILE A 58 -1.86 -7.46 -7.09
N GLN A 59 -3.02 -7.22 -7.69
CA GLN A 59 -3.11 -6.55 -8.98
C GLN A 59 -2.60 -5.11 -8.89
N SER A 60 -3.00 -4.36 -7.86
CA SER A 60 -2.52 -2.99 -7.66
C SER A 60 -1.00 -2.92 -7.56
N ALA A 61 -0.42 -3.78 -6.73
CA ALA A 61 1.03 -3.85 -6.54
C ALA A 61 1.75 -4.26 -7.84
N THR A 62 1.19 -5.21 -8.56
CA THR A 62 1.77 -5.68 -9.82
C THR A 62 1.86 -4.55 -10.85
N TRP A 63 0.78 -3.78 -11.02
CA TRP A 63 0.77 -2.67 -11.97
C TRP A 63 1.60 -1.48 -11.49
N PHE A 64 1.72 -1.29 -10.19
CA PHE A 64 2.63 -0.30 -9.59
C PHE A 64 4.10 -0.67 -9.75
N SER A 65 4.44 -1.93 -9.85
CA SER A 65 5.76 -2.50 -9.56
C SER A 65 6.94 -1.90 -10.33
N ALA A 66 6.71 -1.37 -11.53
CA ALA A 66 7.79 -0.86 -12.40
C ALA A 66 8.90 -1.91 -12.60
N GLY A 67 8.51 -3.17 -12.74
CA GLY A 67 9.43 -4.30 -12.96
C GLY A 67 10.01 -4.92 -11.69
N LYS A 68 9.70 -4.41 -10.51
CA LYS A 68 10.21 -4.97 -9.28
C LYS A 68 9.43 -6.22 -8.87
N LYS A 69 10.10 -7.11 -8.15
CA LYS A 69 9.48 -8.32 -7.62
C LYS A 69 8.47 -7.97 -6.52
N LEU A 70 7.29 -8.59 -6.58
CA LEU A 70 6.28 -8.48 -5.55
C LEU A 70 6.37 -9.68 -4.60
N THR A 71 6.33 -9.40 -3.30
CA THR A 71 6.18 -10.43 -2.27
C THR A 71 4.80 -10.29 -1.63
N VAL A 72 4.02 -11.35 -1.64
CA VAL A 72 2.69 -11.38 -1.02
C VAL A 72 2.84 -11.75 0.45
N ASP A 73 2.23 -10.93 1.34
CA ASP A 73 2.32 -11.13 2.79
C ASP A 73 0.94 -10.97 3.41
N LYS A 74 0.36 -12.09 3.85
CA LYS A 74 -0.99 -12.12 4.40
C LYS A 74 -1.17 -11.29 5.67
N ARG A 75 -0.08 -10.91 6.33
CA ARG A 75 -0.16 -10.09 7.55
C ARG A 75 -0.76 -8.72 7.29
N PHE A 76 -0.74 -8.26 6.03
CA PHE A 76 -1.29 -6.94 5.65
C PHE A 76 -2.76 -6.99 5.24
N LEU A 77 -3.43 -8.14 5.41
CA LEU A 77 -4.86 -8.27 5.25
C LEU A 77 -5.61 -7.87 6.53
N GLN A 78 -5.06 -8.20 7.68
CA GLN A 78 -5.69 -7.95 8.97
C GLN A 78 -5.05 -6.75 9.64
N CYS A 79 -5.88 -5.85 10.12
CA CYS A 79 -5.44 -4.56 10.59
C CYS A 79 -5.83 -4.34 12.04
N GLY A 80 -4.85 -4.43 12.87
CA GLY A 80 -4.85 -4.18 14.29
C GLY A 80 -3.41 -3.90 14.66
N ASN A 81 -3.04 -4.09 15.90
CA ASN A 81 -1.67 -3.85 16.35
C ASN A 81 -0.64 -4.75 15.64
N GLU A 82 -1.08 -5.89 15.11
CA GLU A 82 -0.23 -6.83 14.38
C GLU A 82 0.42 -6.20 13.15
N ILE A 83 -0.23 -5.18 12.57
CA ILE A 83 0.36 -4.53 11.39
C ILE A 83 1.69 -3.86 11.72
N TYR A 84 1.81 -3.30 12.92
CA TYR A 84 3.08 -2.69 13.36
C TYR A 84 4.19 -3.73 13.50
N SER A 85 3.86 -4.90 14.02
CA SER A 85 4.81 -6.00 14.14
C SER A 85 5.30 -6.44 12.76
N ALA A 86 4.39 -6.54 11.79
CA ALA A 86 4.74 -6.91 10.42
C ALA A 86 5.64 -5.86 9.77
N ILE A 87 5.32 -4.57 9.92
CA ILE A 87 6.14 -3.47 9.39
C ILE A 87 7.54 -3.50 9.98
N LYS A 88 7.63 -3.64 11.31
CA LYS A 88 8.93 -3.70 11.99
C LYS A 88 9.76 -4.89 11.55
N ASP A 89 9.11 -6.04 11.34
CA ASP A 89 9.78 -7.25 10.87
C ASP A 89 10.40 -7.05 9.49
N LEU A 90 9.64 -6.47 8.55
CA LEU A 90 10.15 -6.19 7.20
C LEU A 90 11.33 -5.21 7.24
N GLN A 91 11.21 -4.15 8.04
CA GLN A 91 12.28 -3.15 8.12
C GLN A 91 13.53 -3.73 8.79
N ARG A 92 13.37 -4.57 9.80
CA ARG A 92 14.49 -5.23 10.48
C ARG A 92 15.27 -6.14 9.53
N LYS A 93 14.56 -6.85 8.64
CA LYS A 93 15.18 -7.75 7.66
C LYS A 93 15.89 -7.01 6.54
N ALA A 94 15.53 -5.76 6.30
CA ALA A 94 16.12 -4.93 5.24
C ALA A 94 16.24 -3.49 5.73
N PRO A 95 17.13 -3.21 6.69
CA PRO A 95 17.16 -1.92 7.39
C PRO A 95 17.49 -0.72 6.47
N ASP A 96 18.21 -0.97 5.36
CA ASP A 96 18.62 0.09 4.44
C ASP A 96 17.64 0.25 3.27
N LYS A 97 16.55 -0.52 3.24
CA LYS A 97 15.59 -0.47 2.13
C LYS A 97 14.38 0.34 2.47
N ASN A 98 13.87 1.04 1.47
CA ASN A 98 12.51 1.56 1.49
C ASN A 98 11.54 0.41 1.27
N ILE A 99 10.36 0.52 1.82
CA ILE A 99 9.35 -0.54 1.79
C ILE A 99 8.04 0.05 1.30
N VAL A 100 7.43 -0.59 0.32
CA VAL A 100 6.11 -0.23 -0.21
C VAL A 100 5.16 -1.41 -0.01
N ILE A 101 4.00 -1.16 0.56
CA ILE A 101 3.03 -2.19 0.90
C ILE A 101 1.65 -1.77 0.40
N PHE A 102 1.01 -2.63 -0.40
CA PHE A 102 -0.39 -2.44 -0.80
C PHE A 102 -1.30 -3.18 0.15
N THR A 103 -2.22 -2.44 0.76
CA THR A 103 -3.12 -2.95 1.79
C THR A 103 -4.52 -2.34 1.60
N HIS A 104 -5.27 -2.20 2.66
CA HIS A 104 -6.71 -1.92 2.62
C HIS A 104 -7.06 -0.63 3.35
N ASN A 105 -8.22 -0.07 2.97
CA ASN A 105 -8.75 1.13 3.60
C ASN A 105 -8.75 1.02 5.13
N HIS A 106 -9.29 -0.08 5.67
CA HIS A 106 -9.40 -0.23 7.13
C HIS A 106 -8.05 -0.31 7.84
N CYS A 107 -7.00 -0.77 7.16
CA CYS A 107 -5.64 -0.78 7.71
C CYS A 107 -5.10 0.63 7.84
N LEU A 108 -5.27 1.43 6.78
CA LEU A 108 -4.80 2.81 6.76
C LEU A 108 -5.55 3.66 7.77
N THR A 109 -6.87 3.51 7.85
CA THR A 109 -7.67 4.27 8.82
C THR A 109 -7.34 3.88 10.25
N TYR A 110 -7.06 2.61 10.51
CA TYR A 110 -6.63 2.15 11.83
C TYR A 110 -5.34 2.84 12.26
N ILE A 111 -4.33 2.85 11.38
CA ILE A 111 -3.03 3.45 11.68
C ILE A 111 -3.17 4.96 11.87
N ALA A 112 -3.90 5.62 10.98
CA ALA A 112 -4.08 7.06 11.07
C ALA A 112 -4.77 7.46 12.37
N LYS A 113 -5.83 6.75 12.73
CA LYS A 113 -6.57 6.99 13.98
C LYS A 113 -5.68 6.75 15.20
N ASP A 114 -4.91 5.68 15.19
CA ASP A 114 -4.03 5.32 16.29
C ASP A 114 -2.88 6.31 16.48
N LYS A 115 -2.33 6.82 15.38
CA LYS A 115 -1.11 7.64 15.43
C LYS A 115 -1.36 9.15 15.48
N ARG A 116 -2.34 9.65 14.71
CA ARG A 116 -2.43 11.11 14.60
C ARG A 116 -3.75 11.65 14.08
N ASP A 117 -4.36 11.02 13.07
CA ASP A 117 -5.45 11.65 12.32
C ASP A 117 -6.65 10.71 12.16
N ALA A 118 -7.64 10.88 13.06
CA ALA A 118 -8.87 10.11 13.02
C ALA A 118 -9.79 10.49 11.83
N THR A 119 -9.49 11.58 11.12
CA THR A 119 -10.32 12.06 10.02
C THR A 119 -9.82 11.58 8.65
N PHE A 120 -8.67 10.94 8.59
CA PHE A 120 -8.10 10.46 7.34
C PHE A 120 -9.01 9.41 6.69
N LYS A 121 -9.46 9.70 5.47
CA LYS A 121 -10.27 8.79 4.67
C LYS A 121 -9.60 8.59 3.32
N PRO A 122 -8.80 7.53 3.17
CA PRO A 122 -8.06 7.33 1.94
C PRO A 122 -8.97 6.97 0.78
N ASP A 123 -8.74 7.62 -0.35
CA ASP A 123 -9.25 7.17 -1.63
C ASP A 123 -8.35 6.07 -2.20
N TYR A 124 -8.73 5.50 -3.33
CA TYR A 124 -7.89 4.52 -4.00
C TYR A 124 -6.49 5.10 -4.24
N LEU A 125 -5.47 4.30 -3.94
CA LEU A 125 -4.06 4.66 -4.12
C LEU A 125 -3.55 5.80 -3.23
N ASP A 126 -4.34 6.24 -2.26
CA ASP A 126 -3.83 7.10 -1.20
C ASP A 126 -3.06 6.25 -0.19
N GLY A 127 -2.19 6.87 0.57
CA GLY A 127 -1.35 6.12 1.50
C GLY A 127 -0.88 6.88 2.70
N LEU A 128 -0.09 6.17 3.49
CA LEU A 128 0.58 6.71 4.68
C LEU A 128 2.09 6.53 4.52
N VAL A 129 2.84 7.55 4.89
CA VAL A 129 4.30 7.52 4.92
C VAL A 129 4.74 7.38 6.36
N MET A 130 5.57 6.38 6.61
CA MET A 130 6.01 6.03 7.96
C MET A 130 7.49 5.71 8.00
N HIS A 131 8.05 5.64 9.20
CA HIS A 131 9.38 5.08 9.41
C HIS A 131 9.43 4.31 10.72
N VAL A 132 10.40 3.45 10.82
CA VAL A 132 10.67 2.67 12.02
C VAL A 132 11.96 3.19 12.65
N GLU A 133 11.90 3.52 13.93
CA GLU A 133 13.05 4.00 14.67
C GLU A 133 13.03 3.42 16.08
N LYS A 134 14.12 2.77 16.47
CA LYS A 134 14.27 2.19 17.81
C LYS A 134 13.09 1.28 18.20
N GLY A 135 12.65 0.46 17.25
CA GLY A 135 11.59 -0.51 17.48
C GLY A 135 10.18 0.07 17.53
N LYS A 136 10.00 1.32 17.11
CA LYS A 136 8.69 1.97 17.05
C LYS A 136 8.36 2.44 15.65
N VAL A 137 7.08 2.38 15.28
CA VAL A 137 6.57 2.89 14.02
C VAL A 137 6.05 4.31 14.23
N TYR A 138 6.54 5.23 13.41
CA TYR A 138 6.13 6.63 13.43
C TYR A 138 5.40 6.98 12.14
N LEU A 139 4.29 7.71 12.26
CA LEU A 139 3.57 8.23 11.10
C LEU A 139 4.13 9.60 10.74
N ASP A 140 4.70 9.72 9.53
CA ASP A 140 5.34 10.95 9.06
C ASP A 140 4.37 11.83 8.27
N GLY A 141 3.45 11.22 7.52
CA GLY A 141 2.52 11.98 6.72
C GLY A 141 1.57 11.11 5.95
N GLU A 142 0.70 11.76 5.21
CA GLU A 142 -0.29 11.14 4.35
C GLU A 142 0.11 11.40 2.90
N PHE A 143 -0.10 10.42 2.05
CA PHE A 143 0.08 10.56 0.61
C PHE A 143 -1.29 10.60 -0.04
N VAL A 144 -1.62 11.71 -0.66
CA VAL A 144 -2.90 11.89 -1.34
C VAL A 144 -2.66 12.02 -2.83
N ASN A 145 -3.22 11.07 -3.59
CA ASN A 145 -2.95 10.93 -5.02
C ASN A 145 -4.10 11.50 -5.87
N HIS A 146 -4.33 12.80 -5.73
CA HIS A 146 -5.32 13.49 -6.57
C HIS A 146 -5.19 15.01 -6.50
#